data_bac56b49a2028d5c3ac88e35a8dad8bb
#
_entry.id   bac56b49a2028d5c3ac88e35a8dad8bb
#
_cell.length_a   1.000
_cell.length_b   1.000
_cell.length_c   1.000
_cell.angle_alpha   90.00
_cell.angle_beta   90.00
_cell.angle_gamma   90.00
#
_symmetry.space_group_name_H-M   'P 1'
#
loop_
_entity.id
_entity.type
_entity.pdbx_description
1 polymer ?
#
loop_
_entity_poly.entity_id
_entity_poly.type
_entity_poly.pdbx_seq_one_letter_code
_entity_poly.pdbx_strand_id
1 'polypeptide(L)'
;MILISPSLLSADFGALGADAQRMEKAGADWLHYDVMDGHFVPNISVGIPVLKSLKSYTSVPLDVHLMISEPLKYIADFAKAGADIITFHVAVSYTHLTLP
;
A
#
# COMPACT_ATOMS: atom_id res chain seq x y z
N MET A 1 -6.68 -19.03 11.01
CA MET A 1 -6.93 -18.46 9.65
C MET A 1 -5.66 -17.84 9.12
N ILE A 2 -5.35 -18.11 7.86
CA ILE A 2 -4.18 -17.53 7.19
C ILE A 2 -4.67 -16.43 6.26
N LEU A 3 -4.14 -15.21 6.45
CA LEU A 3 -4.41 -14.09 5.56
C LEU A 3 -3.31 -14.03 4.49
N ILE A 4 -3.71 -13.87 3.24
CA ILE A 4 -2.80 -13.75 2.11
C ILE A 4 -2.80 -12.30 1.66
N SER A 5 -1.62 -11.66 1.72
CA SER A 5 -1.43 -10.25 1.36
C SER A 5 -0.25 -10.12 0.39
N PRO A 6 -0.47 -10.41 -0.91
CA PRO A 6 0.60 -10.31 -1.89
C PRO A 6 1.02 -8.86 -2.10
N SER A 7 2.31 -8.65 -2.37
CA SER A 7 2.88 -7.34 -2.60
C SER A 7 2.65 -6.89 -4.04
N LEU A 8 2.10 -5.69 -4.21
CA LEU A 8 1.96 -5.05 -5.51
C LEU A 8 3.30 -4.59 -6.09
N LEU A 9 4.35 -4.57 -5.28
CA LEU A 9 5.70 -4.25 -5.75
C LEU A 9 6.19 -5.26 -6.78
N SER A 10 5.69 -6.50 -6.72
CA SER A 10 6.02 -7.56 -7.68
C SER A 10 5.15 -7.51 -8.94
N ALA A 11 4.16 -6.62 -9.00
CA ALA A 11 3.25 -6.51 -10.12
C ALA A 11 3.87 -5.74 -11.27
N ASP A 12 3.26 -5.84 -12.46
CA ASP A 12 3.59 -4.97 -13.58
C ASP A 12 2.94 -3.61 -13.34
N PHE A 13 3.73 -2.59 -13.06
CA PHE A 13 3.22 -1.25 -12.77
C PHE A 13 2.49 -0.64 -13.97
N GLY A 14 2.81 -1.07 -15.19
CA GLY A 14 2.09 -0.65 -16.40
C GLY A 14 0.68 -1.24 -16.49
N ALA A 15 0.39 -2.28 -15.71
CA ALA A 15 -0.92 -2.95 -15.68
C ALA A 15 -1.34 -3.23 -14.24
N LEU A 16 -1.09 -2.28 -13.33
CA LEU A 16 -1.26 -2.48 -11.89
C LEU A 16 -2.69 -2.83 -11.50
N GLY A 17 -3.69 -2.14 -12.09
CA GLY A 17 -5.09 -2.43 -11.81
C GLY A 17 -5.50 -3.84 -12.21
N ALA A 18 -5.08 -4.28 -13.40
CA ALA A 18 -5.36 -5.64 -13.88
C ALA A 18 -4.68 -6.69 -13.00
N ASP A 19 -3.44 -6.42 -12.57
CA ASP A 19 -2.71 -7.33 -11.70
C ASP A 19 -3.36 -7.43 -10.32
N ALA A 20 -3.85 -6.29 -9.77
CA ALA A 20 -4.59 -6.29 -8.51
C ALA A 20 -5.85 -7.15 -8.60
N GLN A 21 -6.58 -7.04 -9.72
CA GLN A 21 -7.78 -7.85 -9.95
C GLN A 21 -7.45 -9.34 -10.04
N ARG A 22 -6.34 -9.69 -10.68
CA ARG A 22 -5.89 -11.08 -10.74
C ARG A 22 -5.55 -11.64 -9.36
N MET A 23 -4.89 -10.84 -8.52
CA MET A 23 -4.57 -11.23 -7.15
C MET A 23 -5.83 -11.44 -6.33
N GLU A 24 -6.83 -10.56 -6.48
CA GLU A 24 -8.12 -10.69 -5.82
C GLU A 24 -8.82 -11.97 -6.23
N LYS A 25 -8.89 -12.27 -7.53
CA LYS A 25 -9.50 -13.50 -8.05
C LYS A 25 -8.77 -14.76 -7.59
N ALA A 26 -7.47 -14.66 -7.38
CA ALA A 26 -6.66 -15.77 -6.88
C ALA A 26 -6.83 -16.01 -5.38
N GLY A 27 -7.60 -15.17 -4.68
CA GLY A 27 -7.93 -15.36 -3.28
C GLY A 27 -7.14 -14.49 -2.31
N ALA A 28 -6.55 -13.40 -2.76
CA ALA A 28 -5.87 -12.47 -1.87
C ALA A 28 -6.87 -11.87 -0.87
N ASP A 29 -6.49 -11.85 0.41
CA ASP A 29 -7.31 -11.25 1.47
C ASP A 29 -7.06 -9.75 1.56
N TRP A 30 -5.81 -9.33 1.38
CA TRP A 30 -5.37 -7.94 1.33
C TRP A 30 -4.41 -7.78 0.18
N LEU A 31 -4.15 -6.52 -0.23
CA LEU A 31 -3.08 -6.19 -1.16
C LEU A 31 -2.08 -5.29 -0.46
N HIS A 32 -0.82 -5.65 -0.51
CA HIS A 32 0.26 -4.91 0.16
C HIS A 32 0.83 -3.88 -0.82
N TYR A 33 0.78 -2.61 -0.42
CA TYR A 33 1.15 -1.46 -1.24
C TYR A 33 2.34 -0.74 -0.60
N ASP A 34 3.53 -0.96 -1.15
CA ASP A 34 4.77 -0.39 -0.60
C ASP A 34 5.07 0.97 -1.20
N VAL A 35 5.15 1.99 -0.34
CA VAL A 35 5.47 3.37 -0.74
C VAL A 35 6.90 3.68 -0.31
N MET A 36 7.75 3.96 -1.30
CA MET A 36 9.17 4.26 -1.12
C MET A 36 9.47 5.63 -1.72
N ASP A 37 10.20 6.49 -0.99
CA ASP A 37 10.46 7.87 -1.38
C ASP A 37 11.88 8.15 -1.88
N GLY A 38 12.75 7.17 -1.88
CA GLY A 38 14.15 7.35 -2.28
C GLY A 38 15.03 7.98 -1.19
N HIS A 39 14.46 8.31 -0.01
CA HIS A 39 15.20 8.87 1.12
C HIS A 39 15.31 7.85 2.25
N PHE A 40 14.17 7.37 2.73
CA PHE A 40 14.13 6.35 3.78
C PHE A 40 14.72 5.03 3.30
N VAL A 41 14.43 4.67 2.04
CA VAL A 41 15.00 3.50 1.35
C VAL A 41 15.53 3.94 -0.01
N PRO A 42 16.54 3.25 -0.58
CA PRO A 42 17.19 3.67 -1.84
C PRO A 42 16.38 3.30 -3.09
N ASN A 43 15.10 3.56 -3.09
CA ASN A 43 14.22 3.30 -4.22
C ASN A 43 13.01 4.23 -4.16
N ILE A 44 12.36 4.40 -5.31
CA ILE A 44 11.11 5.16 -5.41
C ILE A 44 10.09 4.22 -6.04
N SER A 45 8.92 4.09 -5.42
CA SER A 45 7.89 3.20 -5.96
C SER A 45 6.65 3.98 -6.41
N VAL A 46 5.59 3.97 -5.62
CA VAL A 46 4.28 4.53 -5.98
C VAL A 46 3.78 5.44 -4.86
N GLY A 47 2.85 6.30 -5.19
CA GLY A 47 2.33 7.28 -4.23
C GLY A 47 0.81 7.34 -4.19
N ILE A 48 0.30 8.48 -3.72
CA ILE A 48 -1.12 8.70 -3.49
C ILE A 48 -1.97 8.63 -4.76
N PRO A 49 -1.59 9.25 -5.89
CA PRO A 49 -2.43 9.20 -7.10
C PRO A 49 -2.66 7.79 -7.62
N VAL A 50 -1.63 6.95 -7.55
CA VAL A 50 -1.73 5.55 -7.99
C VAL A 50 -2.61 4.76 -7.04
N LEU A 51 -2.50 4.98 -5.73
CA LEU A 51 -3.36 4.33 -4.73
C LEU A 51 -4.83 4.66 -4.97
N LYS A 52 -5.12 5.94 -5.19
CA LYS A 52 -6.47 6.40 -5.45
C LYS A 52 -7.06 5.75 -6.70
N SER A 53 -6.27 5.65 -7.76
CA SER A 53 -6.68 4.97 -8.98
C SER A 53 -6.92 3.48 -8.75
N LEU A 54 -6.05 2.84 -7.98
CA LEU A 54 -6.12 1.41 -7.70
C LEU A 54 -7.41 1.02 -6.98
N LYS A 55 -7.94 1.89 -6.12
CA LYS A 55 -9.19 1.64 -5.39
C LYS A 55 -10.38 1.37 -6.31
N SER A 56 -10.36 1.87 -7.52
CA SER A 56 -11.44 1.62 -8.50
C SER A 56 -11.34 0.24 -9.14
N TYR A 57 -10.23 -0.48 -8.97
CA TYR A 57 -9.99 -1.79 -9.58
C TYR A 57 -10.21 -2.96 -8.63
N THR A 58 -10.18 -2.73 -7.33
CA THR A 58 -10.27 -3.82 -6.35
C THR A 58 -11.14 -3.43 -5.16
N SER A 59 -11.83 -4.42 -4.59
CA SER A 59 -12.58 -4.28 -3.35
C SER A 59 -11.83 -4.82 -2.14
N VAL A 60 -10.67 -5.43 -2.37
CA VAL A 60 -9.84 -6.00 -1.31
C VAL A 60 -9.20 -4.88 -0.50
N PRO A 61 -9.10 -5.00 0.84
CA PRO A 61 -8.42 -4.00 1.66
C PRO A 61 -6.98 -3.77 1.21
N LEU A 62 -6.56 -2.50 1.22
CA LEU A 62 -5.21 -2.09 0.86
C LEU A 62 -4.38 -1.85 2.11
N ASP A 63 -3.36 -2.67 2.28
CA ASP A 63 -2.40 -2.60 3.38
C ASP A 63 -1.21 -1.76 2.89
N VAL A 64 -1.17 -0.49 3.27
CA VAL A 64 -0.20 0.48 2.78
C VAL A 64 0.98 0.59 3.75
N HIS A 65 2.17 0.30 3.25
CA HIS A 65 3.41 0.36 4.02
C HIS A 65 4.21 1.59 3.58
N LEU A 66 4.34 2.56 4.47
CA LEU A 66 5.05 3.81 4.21
C LEU A 66 6.51 3.69 4.60
N MET A 67 7.37 3.59 3.60
CA MET A 67 8.82 3.63 3.75
C MET A 67 9.31 4.99 3.28
N ILE A 68 8.92 6.03 4.01
CA ILE A 68 9.18 7.42 3.68
C ILE A 68 9.72 8.19 4.88
N SER A 69 10.39 9.32 4.63
CA SER A 69 11.08 10.09 5.67
C SER A 69 10.15 10.75 6.69
N GLU A 70 8.95 11.15 6.25
CA GLU A 70 7.99 11.85 7.12
C GLU A 70 6.61 11.21 7.04
N PRO A 71 6.45 9.98 7.56
CA PRO A 71 5.20 9.23 7.37
C PRO A 71 4.00 9.93 8.01
N LEU A 72 4.16 10.52 9.20
CA LEU A 72 3.05 11.16 9.91
C LEU A 72 2.42 12.30 9.12
N LYS A 73 3.21 12.97 8.28
CA LYS A 73 2.74 14.08 7.45
C LYS A 73 1.72 13.63 6.42
N TYR A 74 1.77 12.36 5.99
CA TYR A 74 0.99 11.87 4.86
C TYR A 74 -0.09 10.85 5.22
N ILE A 75 -0.21 10.46 6.49
CA ILE A 75 -1.17 9.42 6.91
C ILE A 75 -2.60 9.76 6.49
N ALA A 76 -3.06 10.99 6.76
CA ALA A 76 -4.42 11.39 6.42
C ALA A 76 -4.68 11.35 4.91
N ASP A 77 -3.67 11.75 4.12
CA ASP A 77 -3.79 11.76 2.66
C ASP A 77 -3.87 10.35 2.09
N PHE A 78 -3.08 9.42 2.62
CA PHE A 78 -3.15 8.01 2.21
C PHE A 78 -4.46 7.36 2.63
N ALA A 79 -4.98 7.71 3.82
CA ALA A 79 -6.27 7.21 4.28
C ALA A 79 -7.40 7.65 3.35
N LYS A 80 -7.40 8.93 2.95
CA LYS A 80 -8.40 9.46 2.02
C LYS A 80 -8.30 8.82 0.63
N ALA A 81 -7.10 8.47 0.21
CA ALA A 81 -6.87 7.85 -1.10
C ALA A 81 -7.31 6.40 -1.15
N GLY A 82 -7.54 5.77 -0.02
CA GLY A 82 -8.08 4.41 0.02
C GLY A 82 -7.30 3.39 0.83
N ALA A 83 -6.30 3.81 1.61
CA ALA A 83 -5.59 2.90 2.50
C ALA A 83 -6.53 2.43 3.62
N ASP A 84 -6.58 1.13 3.84
CA ASP A 84 -7.39 0.52 4.92
C ASP A 84 -6.53 0.25 6.14
N ILE A 85 -5.26 -0.06 5.92
CA ILE A 85 -4.26 -0.27 6.97
C ILE A 85 -3.03 0.52 6.57
N ILE A 86 -2.42 1.25 7.51
CA ILE A 86 -1.17 1.97 7.27
C ILE A 86 -0.12 1.51 8.26
N THR A 87 1.03 1.10 7.74
CA THR A 87 2.20 0.71 8.52
C THR A 87 3.31 1.70 8.22
N PHE A 88 4.00 2.17 9.25
CA PHE A 88 5.08 3.13 9.08
C PHE A 88 6.14 2.94 10.15
N HIS A 89 7.30 3.57 9.94
CA HIS A 89 8.45 3.47 10.82
C HIS A 89 8.65 4.80 11.56
N VAL A 90 8.79 4.76 12.89
CA VAL A 90 9.03 5.94 13.71
C VAL A 90 10.36 5.74 14.43
N ALA A 91 11.36 6.51 14.03
CA ALA A 91 12.72 6.40 14.57
C ALA A 91 13.24 4.95 14.44
N VAL A 92 13.43 4.25 15.56
CA VAL A 92 13.89 2.86 15.59
C VAL A 92 12.74 1.88 15.82
N SER A 93 11.51 2.38 15.95
CA SER A 93 10.36 1.52 16.21
C SER A 93 9.49 1.40 14.97
N TYR A 94 8.67 0.37 15.00
CA TYR A 94 7.76 0.03 13.93
C TYR A 94 6.34 0.15 14.48
N THR A 95 5.50 0.89 13.78
CA THR A 95 4.12 1.14 14.20
C THR A 95 3.17 0.89 13.04
N HIS A 96 2.02 0.31 13.33
CA HIS A 96 0.99 0.20 12.33
C HIS A 96 -0.35 0.70 12.86
N LEU A 97 -1.16 1.26 11.97
CA LEU A 97 -2.44 1.86 12.28
C LEU A 97 -3.52 1.26 11.37
N THR A 98 -4.54 0.68 12.00
CA THR A 98 -5.72 0.19 11.29
C THR A 98 -6.76 1.29 11.27
N LEU A 99 -7.28 1.59 10.08
CA LEU A 99 -8.23 2.69 9.89
C LEU A 99 -9.67 2.13 9.80
N PRO A 100 -10.64 2.89 10.37
CA PRO A 100 -12.05 2.50 10.27
C PRO A 100 -12.61 2.60 8.87
#